data_24956d5e8b7ae81b0c68d89ce0728d2b
#
_entry.id   24956d5e8b7ae81b0c68d89ce0728d2b
#
_cell.length_a   1.000
_cell.length_b   1.000
_cell.length_c   1.000
_cell.angle_alpha   90.00
_cell.angle_beta   90.00
_cell.angle_gamma   90.00
#
_symmetry.space_group_name_H-M   'P 1'
#
loop_
_entity.id
_entity.type
_entity.pdbx_description
1 polymer ?
#
loop_
_entity_poly.entity_id
_entity_poly.type
_entity_poly.pdbx_seq_one_letter_code
_entity_poly.pdbx_strand_id
1 'polypeptide(L)'
;SAVQNSNLTYYKNLATAALVTDKNANDRTIKKQLSQLVNKVEQGDVILLYFSGHGAKEGDETYFLSANAESEDLFSTAVNFDVIRSATKRLKDKRCKIIIFMDACHSGAMYGQKSVAEPFSLADPGIIGFYSSTASQKSNESEEWKNGIFTKALIEGINGKAVDEEGNITIDGLEKYIRQQVRTSTNGKQMPIFENKQGNYILFPKRN
;
A
#
# COMPACT_ATOMS: atom_id res chain seq x y z
N SER A 1 12.43 7.11 8.51
CA SER A 1 11.07 6.98 7.98
C SER A 1 10.05 7.12 9.09
N ALA A 2 8.76 7.39 8.76
CA ALA A 2 7.69 7.49 9.76
C ALA A 2 7.58 6.23 10.63
N VAL A 3 7.76 5.07 10.04
CA VAL A 3 7.75 3.78 10.75
C VAL A 3 8.97 3.63 11.68
N GLN A 4 10.15 4.08 11.27
CA GLN A 4 11.35 4.03 12.11
C GLN A 4 11.28 4.97 13.31
N ASN A 5 10.49 6.03 13.23
CA ASN A 5 10.29 6.98 14.33
C ASN A 5 9.20 6.53 15.31
N SER A 6 8.43 5.47 15.01
CA SER A 6 7.48 4.90 15.97
C SER A 6 8.22 4.14 17.07
N ASN A 7 7.64 4.13 18.29
CA ASN A 7 8.26 3.44 19.42
C ASN A 7 8.23 1.91 19.21
N LEU A 8 9.41 1.30 19.07
CA LEU A 8 9.57 -0.10 18.71
C LEU A 8 9.67 -1.06 19.91
N THR A 9 9.43 -0.58 21.13
CA THR A 9 9.42 -1.47 22.31
C THR A 9 8.35 -2.57 22.24
N TYR A 10 7.32 -2.35 21.43
CA TYR A 10 6.25 -3.33 21.17
C TYR A 10 6.68 -4.44 20.19
N TYR A 11 7.58 -4.13 19.27
CA TYR A 11 8.15 -5.09 18.32
C TYR A 11 9.60 -5.40 18.72
N LYS A 12 9.97 -6.68 18.74
CA LYS A 12 11.33 -7.11 19.13
C LYS A 12 12.41 -6.51 18.22
N ASN A 13 12.13 -6.44 16.94
CA ASN A 13 13.04 -5.92 15.94
C ASN A 13 12.27 -5.19 14.84
N LEU A 14 12.83 -4.10 14.33
CA LEU A 14 12.45 -3.54 13.05
C LEU A 14 13.46 -4.01 12.00
N ALA A 15 13.03 -4.88 11.10
CA ALA A 15 13.88 -5.24 9.97
C ALA A 15 14.05 -4.03 9.04
N THR A 16 15.24 -3.87 8.50
CA THR A 16 15.54 -2.80 7.54
C THR A 16 14.58 -2.90 6.35
N ALA A 17 13.80 -1.85 6.13
CA ALA A 17 12.91 -1.76 5.00
C ALA A 17 13.71 -1.78 3.69
N ALA A 18 13.31 -2.61 2.74
CA ALA A 18 13.79 -2.48 1.38
C ALA A 18 13.08 -1.27 0.75
N LEU A 19 13.86 -0.27 0.34
CA LEU A 19 13.36 0.87 -0.41
C LEU A 19 13.78 0.70 -1.87
N VAL A 20 12.78 0.60 -2.75
CA VAL A 20 12.97 0.45 -4.20
C VAL A 20 12.27 1.62 -4.87
N THR A 21 13.04 2.52 -5.47
CA THR A 21 12.52 3.77 -6.05
C THR A 21 13.11 4.04 -7.42
N ASP A 22 12.44 4.89 -8.18
CA ASP A 22 12.87 5.42 -9.46
C ASP A 22 13.27 4.31 -10.45
N LYS A 23 14.35 4.49 -11.17
CA LYS A 23 14.87 3.52 -12.15
C LYS A 23 15.20 2.13 -11.58
N ASN A 24 15.37 2.02 -10.26
CA ASN A 24 15.61 0.74 -9.60
C ASN A 24 14.30 -0.02 -9.35
N ALA A 25 13.14 0.65 -9.42
CA ALA A 25 11.83 0.03 -9.27
C ALA A 25 11.36 -0.69 -10.54
N ASN A 26 12.28 -1.42 -11.20
CA ASN A 26 11.94 -2.29 -12.30
C ASN A 26 11.25 -3.58 -11.82
N ASP A 27 10.55 -4.25 -12.71
CA ASP A 27 9.76 -5.45 -12.43
C ASP A 27 10.59 -6.56 -11.78
N ARG A 28 11.80 -6.81 -12.27
CA ARG A 28 12.72 -7.83 -11.76
C ARG A 28 13.15 -7.53 -10.32
N THR A 29 13.46 -6.26 -10.03
CA THR A 29 13.88 -5.84 -8.68
C THR A 29 12.72 -5.98 -7.70
N ILE A 30 11.51 -5.54 -8.08
CA ILE A 30 10.31 -5.65 -7.23
C ILE A 30 10.01 -7.12 -6.93
N LYS A 31 9.98 -7.98 -7.96
CA LYS A 31 9.76 -9.43 -7.80
C LYS A 31 10.82 -10.08 -6.89
N LYS A 32 12.09 -9.68 -7.06
CA LYS A 32 13.21 -10.15 -6.21
C LYS A 32 13.03 -9.73 -4.75
N GLN A 33 12.65 -8.46 -4.49
CA GLN A 33 12.45 -7.98 -3.12
C GLN A 33 11.27 -8.67 -2.43
N LEU A 34 10.16 -8.91 -3.14
CA LEU A 34 9.04 -9.71 -2.63
C LEU A 34 9.47 -11.14 -2.28
N SER A 35 10.25 -11.78 -3.15
CA SER A 35 10.78 -13.14 -2.89
C SER A 35 11.72 -13.17 -1.68
N GLN A 36 12.61 -12.19 -1.57
CA GLN A 36 13.52 -12.07 -0.42
C GLN A 36 12.77 -11.84 0.88
N LEU A 37 11.73 -10.99 0.87
CA LEU A 37 10.87 -10.76 2.01
C LEU A 37 10.23 -12.08 2.49
N VAL A 38 9.57 -12.81 1.56
CA VAL A 38 8.95 -14.11 1.88
C VAL A 38 9.94 -15.09 2.51
N ASN A 39 11.20 -15.07 2.08
CA ASN A 39 12.21 -15.99 2.61
C ASN A 39 12.74 -15.57 3.99
N LYS A 40 12.76 -14.26 4.29
CA LYS A 40 13.35 -13.72 5.52
C LYS A 40 12.38 -13.69 6.71
N VAL A 41 11.08 -13.54 6.46
CA VAL A 41 10.10 -13.36 7.53
C VAL A 41 9.91 -14.65 8.33
N GLU A 42 9.64 -14.46 9.61
CA GLU A 42 9.32 -15.51 10.56
C GLU A 42 7.82 -15.52 10.92
N GLN A 43 7.38 -16.58 11.57
CA GLN A 43 6.00 -16.71 12.02
C GLN A 43 5.65 -15.58 13.00
N GLY A 44 4.54 -14.90 12.76
CA GLY A 44 4.02 -13.86 13.63
C GLY A 44 4.55 -12.46 13.34
N ASP A 45 5.43 -12.31 12.35
CA ASP A 45 5.90 -10.99 11.92
C ASP A 45 4.74 -10.11 11.43
N VAL A 46 4.89 -8.80 11.62
CA VAL A 46 4.03 -7.77 11.04
C VAL A 46 4.71 -7.18 9.83
N ILE A 47 4.11 -7.37 8.67
CA ILE A 47 4.65 -6.95 7.38
C ILE A 47 3.89 -5.73 6.89
N LEU A 48 4.61 -4.64 6.64
CA LEU A 48 4.10 -3.44 6.01
C LEU A 48 4.62 -3.37 4.58
N LEU A 49 3.73 -3.43 3.60
CA LEU A 49 4.04 -3.23 2.19
C LEU A 49 3.46 -1.89 1.73
N TYR A 50 4.28 -1.08 1.12
CA TYR A 50 3.85 0.19 0.55
C TYR A 50 4.20 0.24 -0.94
N PHE A 51 3.19 0.46 -1.76
CA PHE A 51 3.31 0.64 -3.20
C PHE A 51 2.81 2.02 -3.57
N SER A 52 3.60 2.77 -4.32
CA SER A 52 3.22 4.06 -4.90
C SER A 52 3.60 4.08 -6.37
N GLY A 53 2.64 4.39 -7.23
CA GLY A 53 2.87 4.39 -8.67
C GLY A 53 1.57 4.31 -9.46
N HIS A 54 1.67 3.72 -10.63
CA HIS A 54 0.53 3.58 -11.54
C HIS A 54 0.14 2.11 -11.70
N GLY A 55 -1.10 1.89 -12.06
CA GLY A 55 -1.61 0.59 -12.44
C GLY A 55 -2.22 0.61 -13.82
N ALA A 56 -2.18 -0.52 -14.50
CA ALA A 56 -2.83 -0.72 -15.78
C ALA A 56 -3.57 -2.06 -15.81
N LYS A 57 -4.53 -2.18 -16.72
CA LYS A 57 -5.23 -3.43 -16.99
C LYS A 57 -5.04 -3.80 -18.44
N GLU A 58 -4.70 -5.07 -18.70
CA GLU A 58 -4.60 -5.64 -20.03
C GLU A 58 -5.42 -6.94 -20.05
N GLY A 59 -6.48 -6.98 -20.83
CA GLY A 59 -7.46 -8.07 -20.77
C GLY A 59 -8.08 -8.16 -19.37
N ASP A 60 -7.98 -9.33 -18.76
CA ASP A 60 -8.45 -9.58 -17.38
C ASP A 60 -7.34 -9.40 -16.33
N GLU A 61 -6.11 -9.16 -16.77
CA GLU A 61 -4.97 -9.02 -15.87
C GLU A 61 -4.74 -7.57 -15.44
N THR A 62 -4.27 -7.42 -14.22
CA THR A 62 -3.96 -6.12 -13.61
C THR A 62 -2.48 -6.07 -13.30
N TYR A 63 -1.85 -4.95 -13.61
CA TYR A 63 -0.41 -4.73 -13.46
C TYR A 63 -0.13 -3.49 -12.63
N PHE A 64 0.88 -3.57 -11.76
CA PHE A 64 1.56 -2.42 -11.19
C PHE A 64 2.69 -2.04 -12.15
N LEU A 65 2.68 -0.78 -12.60
CA LEU A 65 3.66 -0.29 -13.57
C LEU A 65 5.00 -0.04 -12.87
N SER A 66 5.98 -0.86 -13.22
CA SER A 66 7.37 -0.69 -12.82
C SER A 66 8.07 0.38 -13.64
N ALA A 67 9.26 0.81 -13.23
CA ALA A 67 10.01 1.87 -13.90
C ALA A 67 10.42 1.53 -15.37
N ASN A 68 10.37 0.26 -15.73
CA ASN A 68 10.64 -0.25 -17.08
C ASN A 68 9.39 -0.76 -17.80
N ALA A 69 8.19 -0.41 -17.30
CA ALA A 69 6.95 -0.87 -17.93
C ALA A 69 6.77 -0.24 -19.32
N GLU A 70 6.49 -1.09 -20.31
CA GLU A 70 6.21 -0.71 -21.69
C GLU A 70 4.73 -0.96 -21.98
N SER A 71 4.06 0.03 -22.54
CA SER A 71 2.61 -0.01 -22.79
C SER A 71 2.16 -1.13 -23.72
N GLU A 72 3.05 -1.48 -24.66
CA GLU A 72 2.81 -2.53 -25.66
C GLU A 72 3.14 -3.94 -25.15
N ASP A 73 3.80 -4.07 -23.98
CA ASP A 73 4.22 -5.35 -23.41
C ASP A 73 4.21 -5.30 -21.88
N LEU A 74 3.04 -5.15 -21.28
CA LEU A 74 2.90 -5.16 -19.82
C LEU A 74 3.22 -6.52 -19.22
N PHE A 75 2.93 -7.60 -19.94
CA PHE A 75 3.19 -8.95 -19.49
C PHE A 75 4.66 -9.19 -19.12
N SER A 76 5.58 -8.71 -19.94
CA SER A 76 7.03 -8.91 -19.73
C SER A 76 7.66 -7.83 -18.87
N THR A 77 7.13 -6.60 -18.85
CA THR A 77 7.82 -5.42 -18.34
C THR A 77 7.21 -4.82 -17.08
N ALA A 78 5.99 -5.25 -16.69
CA ALA A 78 5.31 -4.79 -15.49
C ALA A 78 5.22 -5.87 -14.41
N VAL A 79 4.71 -5.52 -13.24
CA VAL A 79 4.46 -6.46 -12.15
C VAL A 79 2.99 -6.86 -12.13
N ASN A 80 2.70 -8.07 -12.62
CA ASN A 80 1.35 -8.62 -12.52
C ASN A 80 0.93 -8.74 -11.05
N PHE A 81 -0.30 -8.35 -10.75
CA PHE A 81 -0.86 -8.41 -9.39
C PHE A 81 -0.87 -9.81 -8.79
N ASP A 82 -0.92 -10.85 -9.60
CA ASP A 82 -0.86 -12.22 -9.13
C ASP A 82 0.49 -12.59 -8.50
N VAL A 83 1.56 -11.89 -8.90
CA VAL A 83 2.86 -12.00 -8.22
C VAL A 83 2.76 -11.47 -6.78
N ILE A 84 2.10 -10.32 -6.60
CA ILE A 84 1.88 -9.72 -5.27
C ILE A 84 0.95 -10.63 -4.45
N ARG A 85 -0.15 -11.12 -5.03
CA ARG A 85 -1.06 -12.09 -4.37
C ARG A 85 -0.33 -13.36 -3.94
N SER A 86 0.50 -13.92 -4.82
CA SER A 86 1.28 -15.10 -4.51
C SER A 86 2.26 -14.87 -3.34
N ALA A 87 2.94 -13.73 -3.34
CA ALA A 87 3.84 -13.36 -2.24
C ALA A 87 3.07 -13.20 -0.92
N THR A 88 1.96 -12.47 -0.91
CA THR A 88 1.13 -12.26 0.28
C THR A 88 0.51 -13.54 0.80
N LYS A 89 0.08 -14.46 -0.08
CA LYS A 89 -0.39 -15.79 0.31
C LYS A 89 0.70 -16.57 1.07
N ARG A 90 1.93 -16.57 0.55
CA ARG A 90 3.06 -17.24 1.21
C ARG A 90 3.42 -16.61 2.57
N LEU A 91 3.31 -15.29 2.71
CA LEU A 91 3.46 -14.59 3.99
C LEU A 91 2.36 -14.99 4.98
N LYS A 92 1.11 -15.09 4.51
CA LYS A 92 -0.03 -15.55 5.30
C LYS A 92 0.14 -17.00 5.76
N ASP A 93 0.63 -17.90 4.90
CA ASP A 93 0.90 -19.29 5.25
C ASP A 93 1.93 -19.38 6.40
N LYS A 94 2.81 -18.40 6.54
CA LYS A 94 3.70 -18.23 7.69
C LYS A 94 3.05 -17.55 8.91
N ARG A 95 1.73 -17.29 8.87
CA ARG A 95 0.97 -16.62 9.93
C ARG A 95 1.47 -15.20 10.26
N CYS A 96 2.03 -14.50 9.27
CA CYS A 96 2.34 -13.08 9.38
C CYS A 96 1.07 -12.23 9.34
N LYS A 97 1.08 -11.09 10.01
CA LYS A 97 0.09 -10.02 9.79
C LYS A 97 0.55 -9.17 8.62
N ILE A 98 -0.31 -8.98 7.63
CA ILE A 98 0.06 -8.28 6.39
C ILE A 98 -0.81 -7.04 6.24
N ILE A 99 -0.15 -5.89 6.13
CA ILE A 99 -0.78 -4.60 5.89
C ILE A 99 -0.20 -4.03 4.61
N ILE A 100 -1.09 -3.71 3.67
CA ILE A 100 -0.71 -3.17 2.37
C ILE A 100 -1.27 -1.76 2.25
N PHE A 101 -0.38 -0.82 1.96
CA PHE A 101 -0.72 0.53 1.57
C PHE A 101 -0.43 0.68 0.08
N MET A 102 -1.46 1.04 -0.68
CA MET A 102 -1.34 1.18 -2.12
C MET A 102 -1.83 2.56 -2.57
N ASP A 103 -0.88 3.41 -2.92
CA ASP A 103 -1.12 4.71 -3.53
C ASP A 103 -0.92 4.60 -5.03
N ALA A 104 -1.83 3.88 -5.67
CA ALA A 104 -1.80 3.64 -7.11
C ALA A 104 -3.16 3.93 -7.73
N CYS A 105 -3.15 4.71 -8.79
CA CYS A 105 -4.32 4.99 -9.59
C CYS A 105 -4.37 4.09 -10.81
N HIS A 106 -5.57 3.77 -11.27
CA HIS A 106 -5.74 3.30 -12.63
C HIS A 106 -5.49 4.44 -13.62
N SER A 107 -4.30 4.52 -14.18
CA SER A 107 -3.96 5.44 -15.26
C SER A 107 -4.33 4.91 -16.64
N GLY A 108 -5.41 4.13 -16.72
CA GLY A 108 -5.87 3.52 -17.98
C GLY A 108 -6.02 4.51 -19.15
N ALA A 109 -6.18 5.80 -18.84
CA ALA A 109 -6.21 6.83 -19.87
C ALA A 109 -4.83 7.08 -20.56
N MET A 110 -3.70 6.78 -19.91
CA MET A 110 -2.37 6.91 -20.51
C MET A 110 -2.04 5.79 -21.49
N TYR A 111 -2.72 4.65 -21.37
CA TYR A 111 -2.46 3.44 -22.17
C TYR A 111 -3.63 3.11 -23.12
N GLY A 112 -4.48 4.09 -23.44
CA GLY A 112 -5.57 3.93 -24.45
C GLY A 112 -6.68 2.98 -24.04
N GLN A 113 -6.69 2.48 -22.81
CA GLN A 113 -7.71 1.55 -22.31
C GLN A 113 -8.78 2.27 -21.49
N LYS A 114 -10.04 1.88 -21.66
CA LYS A 114 -11.13 2.34 -20.80
C LYS A 114 -10.88 1.83 -19.37
N SER A 115 -10.80 2.74 -18.42
CA SER A 115 -10.67 2.40 -17.00
C SER A 115 -11.80 1.45 -16.59
N VAL A 116 -11.46 0.23 -16.22
CA VAL A 116 -12.42 -0.71 -15.66
C VAL A 116 -12.49 -0.51 -14.14
N ALA A 117 -13.74 -0.46 -13.66
CA ALA A 117 -14.10 0.02 -12.32
C ALA A 117 -13.83 -0.97 -11.16
N GLU A 118 -12.83 -1.83 -11.27
CA GLU A 118 -12.48 -2.72 -10.16
C GLU A 118 -11.28 -2.16 -9.38
N PRO A 119 -11.41 -1.98 -8.06
CA PRO A 119 -10.30 -1.51 -7.24
C PRO A 119 -9.16 -2.54 -7.26
N PHE A 120 -7.92 -2.05 -7.10
CA PHE A 120 -6.79 -2.90 -6.76
C PHE A 120 -7.04 -3.54 -5.40
N SER A 121 -7.87 -4.57 -5.36
CA SER A 121 -8.16 -5.29 -4.14
C SER A 121 -7.36 -6.59 -4.14
N LEU A 122 -6.67 -6.83 -3.05
CA LEU A 122 -6.08 -8.14 -2.78
C LEU A 122 -7.05 -9.03 -2.02
N ALA A 123 -8.27 -8.56 -1.75
CA ALA A 123 -9.48 -9.20 -1.20
C ALA A 123 -9.26 -10.56 -0.50
N ASP A 124 -8.22 -10.66 0.33
CA ASP A 124 -7.92 -11.85 1.13
C ASP A 124 -8.23 -11.56 2.59
N PRO A 125 -9.01 -12.40 3.29
CA PRO A 125 -9.31 -12.22 4.73
C PRO A 125 -8.09 -12.11 5.63
N GLY A 126 -6.92 -12.52 5.16
CA GLY A 126 -5.65 -12.45 5.90
C GLY A 126 -4.84 -11.18 5.66
N ILE A 127 -5.35 -10.23 4.88
CA ILE A 127 -4.64 -9.00 4.50
C ILE A 127 -5.47 -7.80 4.93
N ILE A 128 -4.81 -6.78 5.47
CA ILE A 128 -5.40 -5.46 5.69
C ILE A 128 -4.92 -4.56 4.55
N GLY A 129 -5.86 -4.05 3.78
CA GLY A 129 -5.60 -3.20 2.61
C GLY A 129 -6.03 -1.76 2.82
N PHE A 130 -5.16 -0.83 2.51
CA PHE A 130 -5.40 0.60 2.43
C PHE A 130 -5.10 1.07 1.01
N TYR A 131 -6.11 1.47 0.27
CA TYR A 131 -6.00 1.86 -1.14
C TYR A 131 -6.40 3.32 -1.32
N SER A 132 -5.62 4.06 -2.11
CA SER A 132 -5.75 5.53 -2.21
C SER A 132 -7.05 6.00 -2.85
N SER A 133 -7.63 5.23 -3.76
CA SER A 133 -8.86 5.61 -4.45
C SER A 133 -9.62 4.41 -5.00
N THR A 134 -10.89 4.64 -5.36
CA THR A 134 -11.66 3.71 -6.19
C THR A 134 -11.12 3.72 -7.63
N ALA A 135 -11.33 2.64 -8.34
CA ALA A 135 -10.91 2.48 -9.74
C ALA A 135 -11.43 3.58 -10.70
N SER A 136 -12.55 4.19 -10.36
CA SER A 136 -13.19 5.26 -11.16
C SER A 136 -12.67 6.67 -10.86
N GLN A 137 -11.82 6.83 -9.84
CA GLN A 137 -11.32 8.14 -9.41
C GLN A 137 -9.83 8.25 -9.68
N LYS A 138 -9.42 9.32 -10.39
CA LYS A 138 -8.01 9.68 -10.50
C LYS A 138 -7.54 10.18 -9.13
N SER A 139 -6.40 9.70 -8.61
CA SER A 139 -5.76 10.34 -7.48
C SER A 139 -5.26 11.71 -7.92
N ASN A 140 -5.56 12.71 -7.10
CA ASN A 140 -5.10 14.07 -7.37
C ASN A 140 -3.66 14.21 -6.85
N GLU A 141 -2.75 14.38 -7.78
CA GLU A 141 -1.41 14.92 -7.52
C GLU A 141 -1.52 16.44 -7.70
N SER A 142 -1.15 17.20 -6.70
CA SER A 142 -0.97 18.65 -6.84
C SER A 142 0.51 19.00 -6.70
N GLU A 143 0.98 20.02 -7.40
CA GLU A 143 2.36 20.52 -7.29
C GLU A 143 2.72 20.96 -5.86
N GLU A 144 1.72 21.32 -5.05
CA GLU A 144 1.89 21.67 -3.62
C GLU A 144 2.24 20.45 -2.75
N TRP A 145 2.02 19.23 -3.25
CA TRP A 145 2.16 18.00 -2.45
C TRP A 145 3.20 17.10 -3.09
N LYS A 146 4.41 17.11 -2.55
CA LYS A 146 5.51 16.22 -2.97
C LYS A 146 5.15 14.72 -2.95
N ASN A 147 4.04 14.36 -2.30
CA ASN A 147 3.47 13.02 -2.23
C ASN A 147 1.96 13.14 -2.45
N GLY A 148 1.31 12.12 -2.98
CA GLY A 148 -0.14 12.06 -3.10
C GLY A 148 -0.85 12.32 -1.75
N ILE A 149 -2.07 12.83 -1.79
CA ILE A 149 -2.85 13.19 -0.58
C ILE A 149 -3.00 11.99 0.36
N PHE A 150 -3.20 10.80 -0.20
CA PHE A 150 -3.29 9.55 0.57
C PHE A 150 -1.98 9.27 1.32
N THR A 151 -0.85 9.31 0.64
CA THR A 151 0.47 9.09 1.23
C THR A 151 0.78 10.12 2.32
N LYS A 152 0.43 11.40 2.10
CA LYS A 152 0.57 12.43 3.12
C LYS A 152 -0.25 12.10 4.36
N ALA A 153 -1.53 11.77 4.20
CA ALA A 153 -2.40 11.41 5.31
C ALA A 153 -1.87 10.17 6.06
N LEU A 154 -1.37 9.16 5.34
CA LEU A 154 -0.73 7.98 5.92
C LEU A 154 0.48 8.37 6.78
N ILE A 155 1.41 9.16 6.24
CA ILE A 155 2.61 9.61 6.96
C ILE A 155 2.23 10.41 8.21
N GLU A 156 1.29 11.35 8.09
CA GLU A 156 0.82 12.16 9.22
C GLU A 156 0.14 11.30 10.30
N GLY A 157 -0.69 10.32 9.88
CA GLY A 157 -1.34 9.38 10.79
C GLY A 157 -0.32 8.56 11.58
N ILE A 158 0.66 7.96 10.90
CA ILE A 158 1.74 7.17 11.55
C ILE A 158 2.62 8.07 12.45
N ASN A 159 2.81 9.34 12.10
CA ASN A 159 3.57 10.29 12.90
C ASN A 159 2.82 10.81 14.14
N GLY A 160 1.63 10.29 14.42
CA GLY A 160 0.92 10.53 15.68
C GLY A 160 -0.37 11.33 15.54
N LYS A 161 -0.84 11.67 14.32
CA LYS A 161 -2.14 12.35 14.17
C LYS A 161 -3.34 11.37 14.23
N ALA A 162 -3.09 10.06 14.17
CA ALA A 162 -4.11 9.01 14.25
C ALA A 162 -4.12 8.26 15.58
N VAL A 163 -3.62 8.88 16.66
CA VAL A 163 -3.61 8.27 18.00
C VAL A 163 -5.00 8.19 18.61
N ASP A 164 -5.25 7.13 19.37
CA ASP A 164 -6.41 6.97 20.24
C ASP A 164 -6.22 7.73 21.57
N GLU A 165 -7.16 7.60 22.50
CA GLU A 165 -7.13 8.25 23.81
C GLU A 165 -5.93 7.77 24.68
N GLU A 166 -5.47 6.56 24.47
CA GLU A 166 -4.30 6.00 25.15
C GLU A 166 -2.98 6.41 24.49
N GLY A 167 -3.03 7.05 23.32
CA GLY A 167 -1.88 7.49 22.54
C GLY A 167 -1.34 6.42 21.57
N ASN A 168 -2.08 5.33 21.35
CA ASN A 168 -1.71 4.29 20.39
C ASN A 168 -2.26 4.59 19.00
N ILE A 169 -1.61 4.09 17.97
CA ILE A 169 -2.14 4.09 16.60
C ILE A 169 -2.69 2.69 16.31
N THR A 170 -4.00 2.62 16.19
CA THR A 170 -4.70 1.38 15.84
C THR A 170 -5.01 1.35 14.34
N ILE A 171 -5.35 0.17 13.82
CA ILE A 171 -5.76 0.01 12.41
C ILE A 171 -6.98 0.88 12.11
N ASP A 172 -8.01 0.83 12.96
CA ASP A 172 -9.25 1.61 12.75
C ASP A 172 -9.01 3.12 12.93
N GLY A 173 -8.15 3.52 13.89
CA GLY A 173 -7.75 4.91 14.08
C GLY A 173 -7.04 5.47 12.86
N LEU A 174 -6.10 4.70 12.29
CA LEU A 174 -5.38 5.07 11.09
C LEU A 174 -6.31 5.16 9.87
N GLU A 175 -7.22 4.19 9.69
CA GLU A 175 -8.24 4.22 8.65
C GLU A 175 -9.10 5.48 8.75
N LYS A 176 -9.68 5.75 9.92
CA LYS A 176 -10.54 6.92 10.16
C LYS A 176 -9.82 8.22 9.83
N TYR A 177 -8.56 8.34 10.28
CA TYR A 177 -7.75 9.53 10.03
C TYR A 177 -7.50 9.74 8.53
N ILE A 178 -6.99 8.69 7.82
CA ILE A 178 -6.71 8.77 6.39
C ILE A 178 -7.96 9.11 5.60
N ARG A 179 -9.08 8.42 5.88
CA ARG A 179 -10.36 8.66 5.20
C ARG A 179 -10.82 10.11 5.35
N GLN A 180 -10.75 10.65 6.56
CA GLN A 180 -11.13 12.03 6.85
C GLN A 180 -10.22 13.03 6.12
N GLN A 181 -8.90 12.86 6.22
CA GLN A 181 -7.94 13.78 5.60
C GLN A 181 -8.06 13.80 4.07
N VAL A 182 -8.11 12.63 3.44
CA VAL A 182 -8.25 12.53 1.98
C VAL A 182 -9.57 13.14 1.53
N ARG A 183 -10.70 12.81 2.19
CA ARG A 183 -12.01 13.38 1.85
C ARG A 183 -12.00 14.91 1.95
N THR A 184 -11.48 15.46 3.04
CA THR A 184 -11.44 16.90 3.27
C THR A 184 -10.55 17.60 2.24
N SER A 185 -9.32 17.10 2.05
CA SER A 185 -8.35 17.71 1.14
C SER A 185 -8.76 17.65 -0.34
N THR A 186 -9.60 16.70 -0.71
CA THR A 186 -10.08 16.54 -2.10
C THR A 186 -11.51 17.05 -2.32
N ASN A 187 -12.13 17.69 -1.31
CA ASN A 187 -13.55 18.03 -1.34
C ASN A 187 -14.44 16.83 -1.73
N GLY A 188 -14.13 15.66 -1.21
CA GLY A 188 -14.85 14.42 -1.47
C GLY A 188 -14.58 13.78 -2.86
N LYS A 189 -13.69 14.34 -3.65
CA LYS A 189 -13.38 13.80 -5.00
C LYS A 189 -12.57 12.50 -4.96
N GLN A 190 -11.88 12.22 -3.86
CA GLN A 190 -11.13 10.97 -3.67
C GLN A 190 -11.63 10.26 -2.41
N MET A 191 -11.92 8.97 -2.55
CA MET A 191 -12.44 8.13 -1.47
C MET A 191 -11.53 6.90 -1.32
N PRO A 192 -10.68 6.87 -0.28
CA PRO A 192 -9.88 5.70 0.02
C PRO A 192 -10.74 4.48 0.34
N ILE A 193 -10.28 3.31 -0.08
CA ILE A 193 -10.89 2.02 0.23
C ILE A 193 -10.05 1.34 1.30
N PHE A 194 -10.74 0.68 2.23
CA PHE A 194 -10.12 -0.07 3.31
C PHE A 194 -10.74 -1.46 3.37
N GLU A 195 -9.89 -2.46 3.42
CA GLU A 195 -10.25 -3.87 3.54
C GLU A 195 -9.61 -4.41 4.80
N ASN A 196 -10.43 -4.68 5.82
CA ASN A 196 -9.98 -5.28 7.06
C ASN A 196 -10.99 -6.32 7.55
N LYS A 197 -10.60 -7.58 7.53
CA LYS A 197 -11.36 -8.70 8.11
C LYS A 197 -10.66 -9.30 9.33
N GLN A 198 -9.54 -8.70 9.78
CA GLN A 198 -8.76 -9.20 10.91
C GLN A 198 -9.12 -8.50 12.24
N GLY A 199 -9.97 -7.47 12.18
CA GLY A 199 -10.33 -6.66 13.34
C GLY A 199 -9.33 -5.57 13.66
N ASN A 200 -9.64 -4.81 14.72
CA ASN A 200 -8.80 -3.72 15.18
C ASN A 200 -7.69 -4.22 16.09
N TYR A 201 -6.49 -3.69 15.95
CA TYR A 201 -5.38 -3.90 16.87
C TYR A 201 -4.41 -2.71 16.87
N ILE A 202 -3.56 -2.61 17.88
CA ILE A 202 -2.54 -1.59 17.97
C ILE A 202 -1.45 -1.89 16.92
N LEU A 203 -1.31 -0.97 15.96
CA LEU A 203 -0.26 -1.03 14.96
C LEU A 203 1.03 -0.39 15.49
N PHE A 204 0.91 0.76 16.14
CA PHE A 204 2.02 1.41 16.81
C PHE A 204 1.59 1.86 18.21
N PRO A 205 2.25 1.39 19.27
CA PRO A 205 1.94 1.79 20.62
C PRO A 205 2.36 3.24 20.87
N LYS A 206 1.82 3.81 21.97
CA LYS A 206 2.18 5.13 22.47
C LYS A 206 3.68 5.34 22.50
N ARG A 207 4.13 6.47 22.00
CA ARG A 207 5.52 6.91 22.15
C ARG A 207 5.78 7.39 23.58
N ASN A 208 6.73 6.79 24.25
CA ASN A 208 7.20 7.25 25.56
C ASN A 208 8.04 8.51 25.40
#